data_c6eecccd59b21fb18ffe0ec72d176aa5
#
_entry.id   c6eecccd59b21fb18ffe0ec72d176aa5
#
_cell.length_a   1.000
_cell.length_b   1.000
_cell.length_c   1.000
_cell.angle_alpha   90.00
_cell.angle_beta   90.00
_cell.angle_gamma   90.00
#
_symmetry.space_group_name_H-M   'P 1'
#
loop_
_entity.id
_entity.type
_entity.pdbx_description
1 polymer ?
#
loop_
_entity_poly.entity_id
_entity_poly.type
_entity_poly.pdbx_seq_one_letter_code
_entity_poly.pdbx_strand_id
1 'polypeptide(L)'
;HEEWGERLWAVYNNFVDPGNQIEETAWPNRILVGLISISGSVLLGGVLISTISNIIERRVGVVYAGRMTYRNIKNHYVLIGFNELSINMIRELYDECPSARILLMSGMESATVRHRIQSALPVEVERQVLVYFGNIESIEELQRLKIESAIEVYVLGDEERYGRDAKNIAIVHLVSTLRGKCYDGKMMPVYAVSYTHLRAHETKANL
;
A
#
# COMPACT_ATOMS: atom_id res chain seq x y z
N HIS A 1 0.15 15.25 -55.20
CA HIS A 1 -0.25 14.67 -53.89
C HIS A 1 0.87 13.84 -53.26
N GLU A 2 1.68 13.14 -54.05
CA GLU A 2 2.81 12.31 -53.53
C GLU A 2 3.91 13.20 -52.92
N GLU A 3 4.27 14.33 -53.51
CA GLU A 3 5.31 15.20 -52.94
C GLU A 3 5.04 15.71 -51.52
N TRP A 4 3.78 15.94 -51.15
CA TRP A 4 3.43 16.36 -49.80
C TRP A 4 3.59 15.23 -48.78
N GLY A 5 3.27 14.00 -49.18
CA GLY A 5 3.46 12.81 -48.36
C GLY A 5 4.94 12.58 -48.00
N GLU A 6 5.81 12.66 -49.00
CA GLU A 6 7.26 12.51 -48.82
C GLU A 6 7.85 13.60 -47.91
N ARG A 7 7.40 14.86 -48.10
CA ARG A 7 7.84 15.98 -47.23
C ARG A 7 7.40 15.81 -45.78
N LEU A 8 6.12 15.40 -45.55
CA LEU A 8 5.63 15.11 -44.22
C LEU A 8 6.37 13.94 -43.59
N TRP A 9 6.65 12.90 -44.35
CA TRP A 9 7.43 11.75 -43.91
C TRP A 9 8.85 12.13 -43.49
N ALA A 10 9.51 12.96 -44.28
CA ALA A 10 10.84 13.46 -43.96
C ALA A 10 10.86 14.29 -42.67
N VAL A 11 9.86 15.18 -42.46
CA VAL A 11 9.75 15.96 -41.23
C VAL A 11 9.46 15.04 -40.02
N TYR A 12 8.60 14.05 -40.17
CA TYR A 12 8.32 13.06 -39.13
C TYR A 12 9.57 12.27 -38.75
N ASN A 13 10.32 11.76 -39.74
CA ASN A 13 11.55 11.03 -39.49
C ASN A 13 12.60 11.88 -38.76
N ASN A 14 12.80 13.13 -39.19
CA ASN A 14 13.72 14.04 -38.52
C ASN A 14 13.28 14.41 -37.09
N PHE A 15 11.97 14.41 -36.83
CA PHE A 15 11.42 14.67 -35.50
C PHE A 15 11.60 13.51 -34.56
N VAL A 16 11.47 12.26 -35.04
CA VAL A 16 11.51 11.04 -34.21
C VAL A 16 12.93 10.48 -34.11
N ASP A 17 13.71 10.54 -35.18
CA ASP A 17 15.06 9.99 -35.25
C ASP A 17 16.12 11.07 -35.51
N PRO A 18 16.86 11.52 -34.48
CA PRO A 18 17.94 12.48 -34.61
C PRO A 18 19.10 12.01 -35.49
N GLY A 19 19.22 10.71 -35.75
CA GLY A 19 20.30 10.11 -36.56
C GLY A 19 20.18 10.39 -38.06
N ASN A 20 19.01 10.76 -38.54
CA ASN A 20 18.69 10.93 -39.96
C ASN A 20 19.24 12.24 -40.58
N GLN A 21 19.95 13.06 -39.78
CA GLN A 21 20.52 14.34 -40.21
C GLN A 21 21.76 14.21 -41.11
N ILE A 22 22.30 13.03 -41.28
CA ILE A 22 23.60 12.78 -41.94
C ILE A 22 23.56 13.03 -43.47
N GLU A 23 22.36 12.93 -44.07
CA GLU A 23 22.18 13.05 -45.51
C GLU A 23 22.05 14.51 -46.02
N GLU A 24 21.82 15.47 -45.16
CA GLU A 24 21.67 16.88 -45.53
C GLU A 24 23.03 17.53 -45.78
N THR A 25 23.22 18.07 -47.00
CA THR A 25 24.46 18.70 -47.41
C THR A 25 24.47 20.22 -47.29
N ALA A 26 23.29 20.87 -47.38
CA ALA A 26 23.16 22.33 -47.32
C ALA A 26 23.16 22.83 -45.87
N TRP A 27 24.08 23.75 -45.54
CA TRP A 27 24.26 24.26 -44.18
C TRP A 27 22.99 24.85 -43.53
N PRO A 28 22.13 25.65 -44.23
CA PRO A 28 20.89 26.14 -43.63
C PRO A 28 19.90 25.04 -43.27
N ASN A 29 19.80 24.00 -44.08
CA ASN A 29 18.94 22.85 -43.88
C ASN A 29 19.39 22.04 -42.65
N ARG A 30 20.69 21.87 -42.45
CA ARG A 30 21.26 21.18 -41.28
C ARG A 30 20.84 21.84 -39.96
N ILE A 31 20.84 23.19 -39.92
CA ILE A 31 20.41 23.92 -38.72
C ILE A 31 18.93 23.69 -38.48
N LEU A 32 18.08 23.78 -39.50
CA LEU A 32 16.64 23.60 -39.38
C LEU A 32 16.28 22.18 -38.94
N VAL A 33 16.86 21.17 -39.59
CA VAL A 33 16.64 19.75 -39.25
C VAL A 33 17.14 19.47 -37.85
N GLY A 34 18.31 20.01 -37.47
CA GLY A 34 18.83 19.89 -36.10
C GLY A 34 17.89 20.46 -35.03
N LEU A 35 17.30 21.63 -35.26
CA LEU A 35 16.32 22.23 -34.36
C LEU A 35 15.02 21.38 -34.24
N ILE A 36 14.53 20.85 -35.36
CA ILE A 36 13.38 19.96 -35.41
C ILE A 36 13.65 18.69 -34.60
N SER A 37 14.78 18.04 -34.83
CA SER A 37 15.19 16.80 -34.16
C SER A 37 15.39 16.99 -32.66
N ILE A 38 16.03 18.08 -32.23
CA ILE A 38 16.19 18.39 -30.80
C ILE A 38 14.84 18.64 -30.18
N SER A 39 13.94 19.44 -30.79
CA SER A 39 12.62 19.69 -30.27
C SER A 39 11.79 18.41 -30.20
N GLY A 40 11.87 17.53 -31.19
CA GLY A 40 11.22 16.23 -31.19
C GLY A 40 11.68 15.33 -30.04
N SER A 41 12.99 15.20 -29.88
CA SER A 41 13.58 14.40 -28.81
C SER A 41 13.19 14.91 -27.42
N VAL A 42 13.21 16.22 -27.20
CA VAL A 42 12.84 16.84 -25.94
C VAL A 42 11.34 16.67 -25.65
N LEU A 43 10.48 16.88 -26.65
CA LEU A 43 9.04 16.72 -26.48
C LEU A 43 8.65 15.27 -26.24
N LEU A 44 9.10 14.35 -27.08
CA LEU A 44 8.76 12.93 -26.93
C LEU A 44 9.37 12.34 -25.66
N GLY A 45 10.65 12.59 -25.40
CA GLY A 45 11.32 12.14 -24.17
C GLY A 45 10.70 12.75 -22.92
N GLY A 46 10.42 14.05 -22.93
CA GLY A 46 9.78 14.75 -21.80
C GLY A 46 8.37 14.23 -21.49
N VAL A 47 7.54 14.04 -22.51
CA VAL A 47 6.18 13.49 -22.34
C VAL A 47 6.25 12.06 -21.81
N LEU A 48 7.15 11.25 -22.35
CA LEU A 48 7.31 9.85 -21.93
C LEU A 48 7.78 9.76 -20.47
N ILE A 49 8.81 10.51 -20.10
CA ILE A 49 9.33 10.55 -18.73
C ILE A 49 8.26 11.08 -17.78
N SER A 50 7.57 12.18 -18.12
CA SER A 50 6.51 12.74 -17.29
C SER A 50 5.36 11.76 -17.08
N THR A 51 4.94 11.04 -18.12
CA THR A 51 3.87 10.06 -18.03
C THR A 51 4.27 8.88 -17.13
N ILE A 52 5.48 8.36 -17.29
CA ILE A 52 6.01 7.27 -16.46
C ILE A 52 6.12 7.74 -15.00
N SER A 53 6.69 8.92 -14.76
CA SER A 53 6.81 9.50 -13.42
C SER A 53 5.45 9.64 -12.74
N ASN A 54 4.46 10.20 -13.43
CA ASN A 54 3.10 10.33 -12.91
C ASN A 54 2.45 8.97 -12.54
N ILE A 55 2.67 7.93 -13.37
CA ILE A 55 2.18 6.59 -13.09
C ILE A 55 2.85 6.00 -11.85
N ILE A 56 4.17 6.16 -11.74
CA ILE A 56 4.95 5.70 -10.58
C ILE A 56 4.50 6.44 -9.33
N GLU A 57 4.44 7.76 -9.35
CA GLU A 57 4.03 8.58 -8.20
C GLU A 57 2.63 8.22 -7.70
N ARG A 58 1.67 8.02 -8.62
CA ARG A 58 0.32 7.57 -8.24
C ARG A 58 0.32 6.21 -7.56
N ARG A 59 1.06 5.24 -8.08
CA ARG A 59 1.17 3.89 -7.49
C ARG A 59 1.87 3.93 -6.14
N VAL A 60 2.98 4.64 -6.08
CA VAL A 60 3.75 4.84 -4.85
C VAL A 60 2.89 5.57 -3.80
N GLY A 61 2.16 6.62 -4.18
CA GLY A 61 1.25 7.34 -3.29
C GLY A 61 0.16 6.45 -2.67
N VAL A 62 -0.45 5.54 -3.46
CA VAL A 62 -1.45 4.58 -2.93
C VAL A 62 -0.82 3.60 -1.93
N VAL A 63 0.40 3.14 -2.19
CA VAL A 63 1.15 2.25 -1.28
C VAL A 63 1.51 2.98 0.01
N TYR A 64 2.05 4.20 -0.09
CA TYR A 64 2.40 5.01 1.08
C TYR A 64 1.17 5.44 1.88
N ALA A 65 0.05 5.73 1.22
CA ALA A 65 -1.21 6.02 1.90
C ALA A 65 -1.83 4.80 2.60
N GLY A 66 -1.25 3.59 2.41
CA GLY A 66 -1.77 2.37 3.05
C GLY A 66 -3.14 1.93 2.53
N ARG A 67 -3.57 2.37 1.35
CA ARG A 67 -4.89 2.05 0.76
C ARG A 67 -4.85 0.93 -0.28
N MET A 68 -3.81 0.11 -0.27
CA MET A 68 -3.72 -1.03 -1.18
C MET A 68 -4.73 -2.11 -0.82
N THR A 69 -5.55 -2.50 -1.80
CA THR A 69 -6.44 -3.66 -1.65
C THR A 69 -5.69 -4.94 -2.06
N TYR A 70 -5.51 -5.84 -1.13
CA TYR A 70 -4.82 -7.12 -1.34
C TYR A 70 -5.81 -8.18 -1.86
N ARG A 71 -6.03 -8.22 -3.18
CA ARG A 71 -7.07 -9.08 -3.79
C ARG A 71 -6.85 -10.58 -3.61
N ASN A 72 -5.60 -11.02 -3.58
CA ASN A 72 -5.24 -12.45 -3.60
C ASN A 72 -4.49 -12.91 -2.34
N ILE A 73 -4.62 -12.18 -1.23
CA ILE A 73 -3.99 -12.60 0.02
C ILE A 73 -4.79 -13.75 0.64
N LYS A 74 -4.07 -14.79 1.05
CA LYS A 74 -4.62 -15.98 1.73
C LYS A 74 -3.64 -16.43 2.80
N ASN A 75 -4.12 -17.17 3.79
CA ASN A 75 -3.31 -17.72 4.87
C ASN A 75 -2.43 -16.64 5.52
N HIS A 76 -3.06 -15.56 5.95
CA HIS A 76 -2.41 -14.42 6.58
C HIS A 76 -3.03 -14.15 7.95
N TYR A 77 -2.29 -13.47 8.80
CA TYR A 77 -2.80 -12.94 10.07
C TYR A 77 -3.38 -11.55 9.84
N VAL A 78 -4.44 -11.23 10.58
CA VAL A 78 -5.06 -9.89 10.54
C VAL A 78 -4.99 -9.26 11.93
N LEU A 79 -4.37 -8.08 12.02
CA LEU A 79 -4.37 -7.24 13.20
C LEU A 79 -5.22 -6.01 12.94
N ILE A 80 -6.20 -5.75 13.81
CA ILE A 80 -7.08 -4.59 13.71
C ILE A 80 -6.82 -3.67 14.89
N GLY A 81 -6.30 -2.49 14.57
CA GLY A 81 -5.79 -1.50 15.51
C GLY A 81 -4.29 -1.58 15.74
N PHE A 82 -3.69 -0.43 16.06
CA PHE A 82 -2.26 -0.29 16.33
C PHE A 82 -2.03 0.40 17.68
N ASN A 83 -1.31 -0.28 18.57
CA ASN A 83 -0.95 0.21 19.90
C ASN A 83 0.37 -0.43 20.37
N GLU A 84 0.75 -0.21 21.60
CA GLU A 84 2.01 -0.71 22.18
C GLU A 84 2.14 -2.25 22.14
N LEU A 85 1.03 -2.98 22.23
CA LEU A 85 1.04 -4.45 22.16
C LEU A 85 1.26 -4.97 20.73
N SER A 86 0.94 -4.17 19.71
CA SER A 86 0.98 -4.60 18.31
C SER A 86 2.38 -5.03 17.88
N ILE A 87 3.43 -4.37 18.38
CA ILE A 87 4.82 -4.69 18.05
C ILE A 87 5.21 -6.09 18.57
N ASN A 88 4.85 -6.39 19.82
CA ASN A 88 5.12 -7.69 20.41
C ASN A 88 4.31 -8.80 19.73
N MET A 89 3.03 -8.53 19.43
CA MET A 89 2.17 -9.46 18.70
C MET A 89 2.72 -9.78 17.31
N ILE A 90 3.17 -8.77 16.56
CA ILE A 90 3.80 -8.99 15.24
C ILE A 90 5.01 -9.90 15.35
N ARG A 91 5.85 -9.72 16.39
CA ARG A 91 7.03 -10.56 16.61
C ARG A 91 6.62 -12.02 16.90
N GLU A 92 5.66 -12.24 17.80
CA GLU A 92 5.18 -13.58 18.13
C GLU A 92 4.56 -14.29 16.92
N LEU A 93 3.74 -13.59 16.14
CA LEU A 93 3.15 -14.16 14.93
C LEU A 93 4.19 -14.51 13.86
N TYR A 94 5.24 -13.69 13.75
CA TYR A 94 6.35 -13.99 12.85
C TYR A 94 7.14 -15.23 13.33
N ASP A 95 7.39 -15.34 14.62
CA ASP A 95 8.11 -16.50 15.21
C ASP A 95 7.30 -17.79 15.05
N GLU A 96 5.96 -17.71 15.13
CA GLU A 96 5.08 -18.84 14.90
C GLU A 96 5.05 -19.28 13.43
N CYS A 97 4.95 -18.33 12.50
CA CYS A 97 4.91 -18.62 11.07
C CYS A 97 5.63 -17.53 10.24
N PRO A 98 6.95 -17.64 10.03
CA PRO A 98 7.76 -16.63 9.33
C PRO A 98 7.37 -16.40 7.87
N SER A 99 6.66 -17.34 7.25
CA SER A 99 6.21 -17.26 5.86
C SER A 99 4.85 -16.58 5.70
N ALA A 100 4.07 -16.46 6.78
CA ALA A 100 2.74 -15.84 6.72
C ALA A 100 2.85 -14.31 6.68
N ARG A 101 1.96 -13.69 5.90
CA ARG A 101 1.82 -12.23 5.89
C ARG A 101 1.00 -11.77 7.08
N ILE A 102 1.35 -10.62 7.63
CA ILE A 102 0.61 -9.97 8.71
C ILE A 102 -0.01 -8.71 8.14
N LEU A 103 -1.33 -8.66 8.04
CA LEU A 103 -2.08 -7.52 7.54
C LEU A 103 -2.57 -6.68 8.71
N LEU A 104 -1.95 -5.53 8.92
CA LEU A 104 -2.25 -4.62 10.01
C LEU A 104 -3.13 -3.47 9.49
N MET A 105 -4.34 -3.34 10.04
CA MET A 105 -5.24 -2.23 9.77
C MET A 105 -5.27 -1.27 10.95
N SER A 106 -5.14 0.02 10.69
CA SER A 106 -5.26 1.07 11.71
C SER A 106 -5.89 2.34 11.12
N GLY A 107 -6.61 3.10 11.96
CA GLY A 107 -7.06 4.45 11.67
C GLY A 107 -5.96 5.51 11.80
N MET A 108 -4.77 5.13 12.26
CA MET A 108 -3.60 6.01 12.33
C MET A 108 -2.94 6.13 10.97
N GLU A 109 -2.29 7.26 10.70
CA GLU A 109 -1.55 7.50 9.47
C GLU A 109 -0.52 6.40 9.21
N SER A 110 -0.56 5.82 8.02
CA SER A 110 0.26 4.67 7.66
C SER A 110 1.77 4.95 7.74
N ALA A 111 2.20 6.20 7.49
CA ALA A 111 3.60 6.60 7.65
C ALA A 111 4.07 6.50 9.11
N THR A 112 3.25 6.93 10.05
CA THR A 112 3.51 6.86 11.49
C THR A 112 3.58 5.41 11.97
N VAL A 113 2.63 4.58 11.54
CA VAL A 113 2.60 3.15 11.89
C VAL A 113 3.84 2.43 11.33
N ARG A 114 4.17 2.66 10.06
CA ARG A 114 5.37 2.09 9.43
C ARG A 114 6.66 2.50 10.13
N HIS A 115 6.80 3.78 10.45
CA HIS A 115 7.97 4.28 11.15
C HIS A 115 8.16 3.59 12.52
N ARG A 116 7.08 3.38 13.28
CA ARG A 116 7.13 2.67 14.56
C ARG A 116 7.51 1.19 14.38
N ILE A 117 6.97 0.53 13.36
CA ILE A 117 7.32 -0.85 13.02
C ILE A 117 8.80 -0.95 12.66
N GLN A 118 9.29 -0.08 11.77
CA GLN A 118 10.69 -0.04 11.32
C GLN A 118 11.68 0.24 12.44
N SER A 119 11.32 1.08 13.40
CA SER A 119 12.19 1.40 14.53
C SER A 119 12.23 0.30 15.60
N ALA A 120 11.23 -0.59 15.65
CA ALA A 120 11.07 -1.57 16.72
C ALA A 120 11.32 -3.03 16.30
N LEU A 121 11.26 -3.34 15.00
CA LEU A 121 11.34 -4.70 14.47
C LEU A 121 12.48 -4.85 13.46
N PRO A 122 13.09 -6.05 13.38
CA PRO A 122 14.05 -6.40 12.32
C PRO A 122 13.43 -6.30 10.92
N VAL A 123 14.28 -6.03 9.92
CA VAL A 123 13.85 -5.86 8.51
C VAL A 123 13.14 -7.10 7.96
N GLU A 124 13.53 -8.28 8.41
CA GLU A 124 12.92 -9.56 8.02
C GLU A 124 11.44 -9.62 8.44
N VAL A 125 11.16 -9.20 9.68
CA VAL A 125 9.80 -9.15 10.24
C VAL A 125 8.98 -8.04 9.55
N GLU A 126 9.56 -6.83 9.40
CA GLU A 126 8.92 -5.70 8.73
C GLU A 126 8.41 -6.06 7.34
N ARG A 127 9.18 -6.81 6.56
CA ARG A 127 8.81 -7.23 5.20
C ARG A 127 7.56 -8.10 5.13
N GLN A 128 7.19 -8.76 6.22
CA GLN A 128 5.96 -9.55 6.29
C GLN A 128 4.74 -8.72 6.68
N VAL A 129 4.94 -7.50 7.21
CA VAL A 129 3.86 -6.63 7.66
C VAL A 129 3.35 -5.75 6.52
N LEU A 130 2.06 -5.85 6.25
CA LEU A 130 1.34 -5.03 5.28
C LEU A 130 0.43 -4.07 6.03
N VAL A 131 0.74 -2.78 5.98
CA VAL A 131 -0.04 -1.74 6.68
C VAL A 131 -1.17 -1.25 5.79
N TYR A 132 -2.40 -1.34 6.28
CA TYR A 132 -3.60 -0.81 5.67
C TYR A 132 -4.17 0.34 6.50
N PHE A 133 -4.29 1.51 5.92
CA PHE A 133 -4.92 2.68 6.52
C PHE A 133 -6.41 2.70 6.21
N GLY A 134 -7.26 2.69 7.23
CA GLY A 134 -8.70 2.71 7.05
C GLY A 134 -9.46 2.83 8.36
N ASN A 135 -10.78 3.00 8.26
CA ASN A 135 -11.65 3.03 9.42
C ASN A 135 -11.90 1.60 9.94
N ILE A 136 -11.34 1.28 11.11
CA ILE A 136 -11.45 -0.03 11.74
C ILE A 136 -12.89 -0.41 12.17
N GLU A 137 -13.81 0.56 12.19
CA GLU A 137 -15.22 0.37 12.51
C GLU A 137 -16.10 0.22 11.25
N SER A 138 -15.52 0.30 10.02
CA SER A 138 -16.26 0.17 8.76
C SER A 138 -16.21 -1.26 8.24
N ILE A 139 -17.40 -1.83 8.00
CA ILE A 139 -17.54 -3.19 7.46
C ILE A 139 -16.96 -3.31 6.03
N GLU A 140 -17.08 -2.26 5.23
CA GLU A 140 -16.55 -2.20 3.87
C GLU A 140 -15.02 -2.22 3.86
N GLU A 141 -14.40 -1.53 4.82
CA GLU A 141 -12.96 -1.52 4.98
C GLU A 141 -12.45 -2.86 5.53
N LEU A 142 -13.15 -3.45 6.50
CA LEU A 142 -12.83 -4.77 7.04
C LEU A 142 -12.93 -5.88 5.98
N GLN A 143 -13.86 -5.79 5.04
CA GLN A 143 -13.95 -6.75 3.91
C GLN A 143 -12.72 -6.74 3.02
N ARG A 144 -12.00 -5.61 2.91
CA ARG A 144 -10.78 -5.49 2.13
C ARG A 144 -9.60 -6.26 2.73
N LEU A 145 -9.66 -6.57 4.01
CA LEU A 145 -8.66 -7.37 4.71
C LEU A 145 -8.75 -8.86 4.38
N LYS A 146 -9.74 -9.29 3.62
CA LYS A 146 -9.95 -10.72 3.28
C LYS A 146 -9.99 -11.61 4.51
N ILE A 147 -10.75 -11.18 5.54
CA ILE A 147 -10.92 -11.86 6.82
C ILE A 147 -11.34 -13.33 6.61
N GLU A 148 -12.14 -13.60 5.59
CA GLU A 148 -12.60 -14.93 5.23
C GLU A 148 -11.49 -15.93 4.88
N SER A 149 -10.31 -15.44 4.51
CA SER A 149 -9.15 -16.27 4.12
C SER A 149 -7.95 -16.10 5.06
N ALA A 150 -8.14 -15.41 6.18
CA ALA A 150 -7.12 -15.26 7.21
C ALA A 150 -6.98 -16.53 8.07
N ILE A 151 -5.80 -16.74 8.64
CA ILE A 151 -5.55 -17.80 9.64
C ILE A 151 -6.25 -17.41 10.95
N GLU A 152 -5.97 -16.21 11.43
CA GLU A 152 -6.47 -15.67 12.70
C GLU A 152 -6.68 -14.15 12.60
N VAL A 153 -7.55 -13.62 13.44
CA VAL A 153 -7.85 -12.19 13.54
C VAL A 153 -7.66 -11.72 14.97
N TYR A 154 -6.89 -10.67 15.15
CA TYR A 154 -6.62 -10.03 16.43
C TYR A 154 -7.16 -8.60 16.44
N VAL A 155 -8.04 -8.30 17.39
CA VAL A 155 -8.61 -6.96 17.58
C VAL A 155 -7.91 -6.32 18.77
N LEU A 156 -7.02 -5.37 18.49
CA LEU A 156 -6.23 -4.67 19.49
C LEU A 156 -6.77 -3.26 19.78
N GLY A 157 -7.41 -2.65 18.79
CA GLY A 157 -7.81 -1.25 18.83
C GLY A 157 -6.63 -0.29 18.66
N ASP A 158 -6.92 0.94 18.23
CA ASP A 158 -5.92 2.00 18.12
C ASP A 158 -5.61 2.63 19.50
N GLU A 159 -4.58 3.49 19.60
CA GLU A 159 -4.07 4.12 20.84
C GLU A 159 -5.06 5.07 21.55
N GLU A 160 -6.34 5.04 21.26
CA GLU A 160 -7.32 5.88 21.94
C GLU A 160 -7.48 5.52 23.42
N ARG A 161 -7.50 6.53 24.30
CA ARG A 161 -7.56 6.33 25.76
C ARG A 161 -8.93 5.97 26.30
N TYR A 162 -10.02 6.35 25.61
CA TYR A 162 -11.39 6.20 26.10
C TYR A 162 -12.23 5.33 25.15
N GLY A 163 -13.04 4.44 25.74
CA GLY A 163 -14.00 3.63 25.00
C GLY A 163 -13.41 2.50 24.17
N ARG A 164 -12.11 2.18 24.32
CA ARG A 164 -11.40 1.17 23.53
C ARG A 164 -12.07 -0.20 23.58
N ASP A 165 -12.48 -0.64 24.76
CA ASP A 165 -13.10 -1.96 24.93
C ASP A 165 -14.47 -2.04 24.23
N ALA A 166 -15.28 -0.97 24.31
CA ALA A 166 -16.56 -0.91 23.60
C ALA A 166 -16.37 -0.94 22.08
N LYS A 167 -15.37 -0.22 21.55
CA LYS A 167 -15.00 -0.26 20.14
C LYS A 167 -14.49 -1.65 19.72
N ASN A 168 -13.64 -2.26 20.54
CA ASN A 168 -13.15 -3.61 20.28
C ASN A 168 -14.30 -4.63 20.21
N ILE A 169 -15.27 -4.54 21.10
CA ILE A 169 -16.48 -5.41 21.08
C ILE A 169 -17.27 -5.19 19.79
N ALA A 170 -17.47 -3.94 19.36
CA ALA A 170 -18.16 -3.63 18.13
C ALA A 170 -17.42 -4.19 16.91
N ILE A 171 -16.08 -4.04 16.85
CA ILE A 171 -15.25 -4.58 15.79
C ILE A 171 -15.31 -6.11 15.76
N VAL A 172 -15.24 -6.79 16.92
CA VAL A 172 -15.39 -8.25 17.01
C VAL A 172 -16.74 -8.69 16.45
N HIS A 173 -17.82 -7.96 16.74
CA HIS A 173 -19.13 -8.26 16.17
C HIS A 173 -19.15 -8.11 14.64
N LEU A 174 -18.56 -7.05 14.10
CA LEU A 174 -18.44 -6.85 12.65
C LEU A 174 -17.62 -7.97 12.01
N VAL A 175 -16.47 -8.32 12.60
CA VAL A 175 -15.60 -9.42 12.12
C VAL A 175 -16.36 -10.75 12.15
N SER A 176 -17.10 -11.03 13.22
CA SER A 176 -17.92 -12.24 13.36
C SER A 176 -19.04 -12.31 12.31
N THR A 177 -19.64 -11.16 11.98
CA THR A 177 -20.67 -11.05 10.93
C THR A 177 -20.09 -11.32 9.56
N LEU A 178 -18.92 -10.79 9.26
CA LEU A 178 -18.20 -11.07 8.01
C LEU A 178 -17.82 -12.54 7.89
N ARG A 179 -17.43 -13.14 8.99
CA ARG A 179 -17.04 -14.53 9.11
C ARG A 179 -18.21 -15.51 8.96
N GLY A 180 -19.41 -15.20 9.46
CA GLY A 180 -20.61 -16.05 9.32
C GLY A 180 -20.97 -16.36 7.86
N LYS A 181 -20.29 -15.70 6.91
CA LYS A 181 -20.36 -15.97 5.47
C LYS A 181 -19.21 -16.83 4.96
N CYS A 182 -18.33 -17.33 5.85
CA CYS A 182 -17.12 -18.05 5.43
C CYS A 182 -17.37 -19.54 5.17
N TYR A 183 -16.75 -19.95 4.14
CA TYR A 183 -16.67 -21.27 3.54
C TYR A 183 -15.94 -22.26 4.45
N ASP A 184 -16.46 -23.50 4.57
CA ASP A 184 -15.73 -24.66 5.06
C ASP A 184 -15.77 -25.05 6.55
N GLY A 185 -16.75 -24.58 7.33
CA GLY A 185 -17.03 -25.17 8.66
C GLY A 185 -15.92 -25.08 9.74
N LYS A 186 -14.72 -24.62 9.39
CA LYS A 186 -13.65 -24.36 10.35
C LYS A 186 -13.81 -23.00 11.00
N MET A 187 -13.96 -23.01 12.31
CA MET A 187 -14.03 -21.77 13.09
C MET A 187 -12.65 -21.11 13.17
N MET A 188 -12.46 -20.00 12.44
CA MET A 188 -11.27 -19.16 12.57
C MET A 188 -11.29 -18.46 13.94
N PRO A 189 -10.24 -18.50 14.75
CA PRO A 189 -10.20 -17.80 16.03
C PRO A 189 -10.16 -16.28 15.83
N VAL A 190 -10.94 -15.57 16.64
CA VAL A 190 -10.94 -14.12 16.75
C VAL A 190 -10.61 -13.77 18.19
N TYR A 191 -9.49 -13.09 18.38
CA TYR A 191 -9.02 -12.67 19.68
C TYR A 191 -9.21 -11.16 19.84
N ALA A 192 -9.72 -10.73 21.00
CA ALA A 192 -9.83 -9.33 21.33
C ALA A 192 -9.11 -9.05 22.65
N VAL A 193 -8.37 -7.96 22.70
CA VAL A 193 -7.71 -7.52 23.93
C VAL A 193 -8.62 -6.56 24.66
N SER A 194 -8.90 -6.87 25.95
CA SER A 194 -9.59 -5.98 26.88
C SER A 194 -8.57 -5.25 27.76
N TYR A 195 -8.68 -3.94 27.82
CA TYR A 195 -7.77 -3.08 28.59
C TYR A 195 -8.30 -2.74 29.98
N THR A 196 -9.56 -3.03 30.27
CA THR A 196 -10.21 -2.69 31.55
C THR A 196 -9.57 -3.44 32.70
N HIS A 197 -9.18 -4.69 32.49
CA HIS A 197 -8.54 -5.51 33.52
C HIS A 197 -7.09 -5.10 33.83
N LEU A 198 -6.35 -4.56 32.88
CA LEU A 198 -4.98 -4.10 33.10
C LEU A 198 -4.91 -2.88 34.03
N ARG A 199 -5.89 -1.96 33.93
CA ARG A 199 -5.98 -0.79 34.82
C ARG A 199 -6.34 -1.14 36.27
N ALA A 200 -7.11 -2.18 36.48
CA ALA A 200 -7.51 -2.60 37.87
C ALA A 200 -6.29 -3.12 38.66
N HIS A 201 -5.27 -3.66 37.98
CA HIS A 201 -4.04 -4.11 38.62
C HIS A 201 -3.06 -2.99 38.92
N GLU A 202 -2.97 -1.97 38.04
CA GLU A 202 -2.10 -0.80 38.28
C GLU A 202 -2.57 0.08 39.44
N THR A 203 -3.92 0.21 39.64
CA THR A 203 -4.46 1.02 40.70
C THR A 203 -4.30 0.37 42.11
N LYS A 204 -4.13 -0.96 42.18
CA LYS A 204 -3.84 -1.66 43.44
C LYS A 204 -2.38 -1.66 43.85
N ALA A 205 -1.47 -1.36 42.96
CA ALA A 205 -0.04 -1.29 43.23
C ALA A 205 0.45 0.08 43.75
N ASN A 206 -0.44 1.11 43.70
CA ASN A 206 -0.11 2.49 44.10
C ASN A 206 -0.94 2.98 45.35
N LEU A 207 -1.50 2.09 46.12
CA LEU A 207 -2.07 2.31 47.46
C LEU A 207 -1.26 1.52 48.50
#